data_c3bae0b73f4c1991b20dc3c4da939d5d
#
_entry.id   c3bae0b73f4c1991b20dc3c4da939d5d
#
_cell.length_a   1.000
_cell.length_b   1.000
_cell.length_c   1.000
_cell.angle_alpha   90.00
_cell.angle_beta   90.00
_cell.angle_gamma   90.00
#
_symmetry.space_group_name_H-M   'P 1'
#
loop_
_entity.id
_entity.type
_entity.pdbx_description
1 polymer ?
#
loop_
_entity_poly.entity_id
_entity_poly.type
_entity_poly.pdbx_seq_one_letter_code
_entity_poly.pdbx_strand_id
1 'polypeptide(L)'
;IASARVSQGEQQAVRAIAEWAAAKGYADRVEALGFIDGGVSLDWLGTAGCRVVNLLAKGSRKHCEGQLRRTPERHLEDVRAEILAAVDRGMKVNLYLEDWSNGMRRSPDYVYAMLDGLADAPVSRFMCPDTLGVLDPYDTERFCRDLVERYPSLHFDFHAHNDYDLAVANTAAAVRAGFHGVHVTVN
;
A
#
# COMPACT_ATOMS: atom_id res chain seq x y z
N ILE A 1 -11.03 -2.96 2.18
CA ILE A 1 -11.57 -4.10 2.94
C ILE A 1 -10.42 -4.83 3.61
N ALA A 2 -10.66 -5.44 4.79
CA ALA A 2 -9.68 -6.24 5.49
C ALA A 2 -9.26 -7.51 4.71
N SER A 3 -8.31 -8.25 5.22
CA SER A 3 -7.80 -9.44 4.54
C SER A 3 -8.73 -10.64 4.71
N ALA A 4 -9.08 -11.31 3.62
CA ALA A 4 -9.86 -12.57 3.64
C ALA A 4 -9.15 -13.72 4.39
N ARG A 5 -7.89 -13.55 4.79
CA ARG A 5 -7.05 -14.56 5.44
C ARG A 5 -7.29 -14.69 6.94
N VAL A 6 -7.90 -13.70 7.61
CA VAL A 6 -7.94 -13.62 9.07
C VAL A 6 -8.88 -14.65 9.68
N SER A 7 -10.07 -14.85 9.09
CA SER A 7 -11.05 -15.83 9.57
C SER A 7 -12.01 -16.27 8.46
N GLN A 8 -12.73 -17.38 8.68
CA GLN A 8 -13.79 -17.82 7.76
C GLN A 8 -14.92 -16.79 7.62
N GLY A 9 -15.28 -16.11 8.72
CA GLY A 9 -16.30 -15.06 8.71
C GLY A 9 -15.87 -13.86 7.85
N GLU A 10 -14.60 -13.48 7.94
CA GLU A 10 -14.05 -12.40 7.14
C GLU A 10 -13.96 -12.77 5.65
N GLN A 11 -13.58 -14.01 5.33
CA GLN A 11 -13.60 -14.51 3.97
C GLN A 11 -15.01 -14.46 3.37
N GLN A 12 -16.03 -14.88 4.14
CA GLN A 12 -17.43 -14.81 3.72
C GLN A 12 -17.87 -13.36 3.49
N ALA A 13 -17.49 -12.44 4.39
CA ALA A 13 -17.82 -11.02 4.26
C ALA A 13 -17.15 -10.41 3.02
N VAL A 14 -15.88 -10.67 2.78
CA VAL A 14 -15.15 -10.20 1.58
C VAL A 14 -15.80 -10.74 0.31
N ARG A 15 -16.17 -12.02 0.28
CA ARG A 15 -16.88 -12.62 -0.86
C ARG A 15 -18.22 -11.94 -1.10
N ALA A 16 -19.05 -11.79 -0.08
CA ALA A 16 -20.36 -11.14 -0.22
C ALA A 16 -20.25 -9.70 -0.75
N ILE A 17 -19.25 -8.95 -0.29
CA ILE A 17 -18.97 -7.60 -0.79
C ILE A 17 -18.50 -7.63 -2.24
N ALA A 18 -17.61 -8.57 -2.61
CA ALA A 18 -17.12 -8.70 -3.99
C ALA A 18 -18.25 -9.08 -4.96
N GLU A 19 -19.12 -10.02 -4.57
CA GLU A 19 -20.31 -10.42 -5.35
C GLU A 19 -21.29 -9.24 -5.52
N TRP A 20 -21.58 -8.52 -4.42
CA TRP A 20 -22.43 -7.33 -4.48
C TRP A 20 -21.85 -6.25 -5.40
N ALA A 21 -20.54 -6.00 -5.28
CA ALA A 21 -19.85 -5.01 -6.10
C ALA A 21 -19.85 -5.40 -7.57
N ALA A 22 -19.63 -6.69 -7.88
CA ALA A 22 -19.69 -7.19 -9.25
C ALA A 22 -21.09 -7.02 -9.87
N ALA A 23 -22.14 -7.33 -9.11
CA ALA A 23 -23.52 -7.16 -9.55
C ALA A 23 -23.91 -5.68 -9.81
N LYS A 24 -23.21 -4.73 -9.15
CA LYS A 24 -23.40 -3.27 -9.32
C LYS A 24 -22.42 -2.62 -10.30
N GLY A 25 -21.50 -3.37 -10.91
CA GLY A 25 -20.47 -2.83 -11.78
C GLY A 25 -19.32 -2.11 -11.04
N TYR A 26 -19.13 -2.40 -9.74
CA TYR A 26 -18.10 -1.78 -8.88
C TYR A 26 -16.97 -2.74 -8.49
N ALA A 27 -16.82 -3.89 -9.16
CA ALA A 27 -15.82 -4.89 -8.80
C ALA A 27 -14.39 -4.31 -8.71
N ASP A 28 -14.03 -3.40 -9.61
CA ASP A 28 -12.73 -2.74 -9.66
C ASP A 28 -12.55 -1.62 -8.62
N ARG A 29 -13.57 -1.34 -7.81
CA ARG A 29 -13.53 -0.34 -6.73
C ARG A 29 -13.47 -0.98 -5.33
N VAL A 30 -13.54 -2.32 -5.27
CA VAL A 30 -13.39 -3.06 -4.03
C VAL A 30 -11.98 -3.57 -3.95
N GLU A 31 -11.24 -3.06 -2.98
CA GLU A 31 -9.84 -3.37 -2.76
C GLU A 31 -9.69 -4.17 -1.47
N ALA A 32 -8.92 -5.23 -1.50
CA ALA A 32 -8.68 -6.07 -0.33
C ALA A 32 -7.19 -6.16 -0.01
N LEU A 33 -6.87 -6.24 1.28
CA LEU A 33 -5.50 -6.32 1.76
C LEU A 33 -4.92 -7.72 1.51
N GLY A 34 -3.73 -7.77 0.93
CA GLY A 34 -2.91 -8.96 0.75
C GLY A 34 -1.52 -8.79 1.34
N PHE A 35 -0.83 -9.88 1.55
CA PHE A 35 0.52 -9.89 2.12
C PHE A 35 1.54 -10.42 1.10
N ILE A 36 2.82 -10.14 1.34
CA ILE A 36 3.94 -10.72 0.60
C ILE A 36 4.22 -12.09 1.23
N ASP A 37 3.48 -13.12 0.81
CA ASP A 37 3.45 -14.43 1.46
C ASP A 37 3.51 -15.63 0.50
N GLY A 38 4.00 -15.40 -0.72
CA GLY A 38 4.17 -16.43 -1.73
C GLY A 38 2.86 -16.88 -2.37
N GLY A 39 1.91 -15.96 -2.50
CA GLY A 39 0.65 -16.17 -3.21
C GLY A 39 -0.50 -16.67 -2.33
N VAL A 40 -0.25 -16.95 -1.06
CA VAL A 40 -1.32 -17.48 -0.15
C VAL A 40 -2.47 -16.49 -0.02
N SER A 41 -2.18 -15.20 0.24
CA SER A 41 -3.20 -14.14 0.27
C SER A 41 -3.89 -13.97 -1.08
N LEU A 42 -3.15 -14.06 -2.19
CA LEU A 42 -3.70 -13.92 -3.54
C LEU A 42 -4.71 -15.02 -3.86
N ASP A 43 -4.42 -16.27 -3.48
CA ASP A 43 -5.33 -17.39 -3.69
C ASP A 43 -6.64 -17.23 -2.91
N TRP A 44 -6.55 -16.74 -1.66
CA TRP A 44 -7.73 -16.43 -0.85
C TRP A 44 -8.57 -15.30 -1.46
N LEU A 45 -7.93 -14.22 -1.89
CA LEU A 45 -8.60 -13.07 -2.50
C LEU A 45 -9.23 -13.42 -3.84
N GLY A 46 -8.53 -14.21 -4.67
CA GLY A 46 -9.06 -14.72 -5.92
C GLY A 46 -10.30 -15.60 -5.70
N THR A 47 -10.25 -16.51 -4.72
CA THR A 47 -11.41 -17.35 -4.34
C THR A 47 -12.60 -16.52 -3.84
N ALA A 48 -12.34 -15.37 -3.20
CA ALA A 48 -13.37 -14.44 -2.77
C ALA A 48 -13.93 -13.54 -3.90
N GLY A 49 -13.33 -13.58 -5.11
CA GLY A 49 -13.77 -12.79 -6.27
C GLY A 49 -13.20 -11.37 -6.31
N CYS A 50 -12.16 -11.06 -5.51
CA CYS A 50 -11.49 -9.76 -5.52
C CYS A 50 -10.71 -9.56 -6.82
N ARG A 51 -10.78 -8.33 -7.37
CA ARG A 51 -10.05 -7.93 -8.59
C ARG A 51 -8.92 -6.94 -8.33
N VAL A 52 -8.89 -6.35 -7.16
CA VAL A 52 -7.87 -5.37 -6.76
C VAL A 52 -7.28 -5.78 -5.42
N VAL A 53 -5.97 -5.93 -5.37
CA VAL A 53 -5.23 -6.25 -4.16
C VAL A 53 -4.38 -5.07 -3.72
N ASN A 54 -4.42 -4.77 -2.43
CA ASN A 54 -3.51 -3.86 -1.75
C ASN A 54 -2.43 -4.71 -1.08
N LEU A 55 -1.28 -4.88 -1.72
CA LEU A 55 -0.15 -5.63 -1.16
C LEU A 55 0.56 -4.82 -0.09
N LEU A 56 0.84 -5.44 1.05
CA LEU A 56 1.51 -4.81 2.17
C LEU A 56 3.01 -5.13 2.16
N ALA A 57 3.81 -4.22 1.62
CA ALA A 57 5.27 -4.25 1.71
C ALA A 57 5.77 -3.36 2.86
N LYS A 58 7.06 -3.45 3.22
CA LYS A 58 7.67 -2.58 4.22
C LYS A 58 8.29 -1.35 3.58
N GLY A 59 7.95 -0.19 4.11
CA GLY A 59 8.42 1.13 3.68
C GLY A 59 9.58 1.67 4.52
N SER A 60 10.10 0.93 5.52
CA SER A 60 11.28 1.30 6.29
C SER A 60 12.27 0.14 6.42
N ARG A 61 13.56 0.47 6.44
CA ARG A 61 14.63 -0.52 6.67
C ARG A 61 14.44 -1.24 8.02
N LYS A 62 14.01 -0.50 9.05
CA LYS A 62 13.73 -1.05 10.38
C LYS A 62 12.69 -2.18 10.34
N HIS A 63 11.59 -1.99 9.61
CA HIS A 63 10.57 -3.03 9.48
C HIS A 63 11.02 -4.17 8.57
N CYS A 64 11.76 -3.90 7.51
CA CYS A 64 12.34 -4.93 6.63
C CYS A 64 13.28 -5.86 7.41
N GLU A 65 14.29 -5.29 8.05
CA GLU A 65 15.33 -6.08 8.75
C GLU A 65 14.86 -6.61 10.12
N GLY A 66 14.12 -5.78 10.88
CA GLY A 66 13.69 -6.11 12.26
C GLY A 66 12.47 -7.01 12.33
N GLN A 67 11.42 -6.75 11.54
CA GLN A 67 10.17 -7.54 11.56
C GLN A 67 10.22 -8.71 10.60
N LEU A 68 10.56 -8.46 9.31
CA LEU A 68 10.59 -9.54 8.32
C LEU A 68 11.87 -10.36 8.39
N ARG A 69 12.93 -9.83 9.00
CA ARG A 69 14.28 -10.45 9.02
C ARG A 69 14.78 -10.74 7.61
N ARG A 70 14.57 -9.76 6.69
CA ARG A 70 14.99 -9.83 5.30
C ARG A 70 16.03 -8.75 5.02
N THR A 71 16.91 -8.98 4.05
CA THR A 71 17.70 -7.88 3.46
C THR A 71 16.81 -7.04 2.55
N PRO A 72 17.14 -5.76 2.31
CA PRO A 72 16.41 -4.91 1.36
C PRO A 72 16.26 -5.53 -0.03
N GLU A 73 17.32 -6.14 -0.55
CA GLU A 73 17.35 -6.77 -1.86
C GLU A 73 16.37 -7.96 -1.92
N ARG A 74 16.41 -8.82 -0.88
CA ARG A 74 15.53 -9.97 -0.81
C ARG A 74 14.07 -9.55 -0.66
N HIS A 75 13.80 -8.48 0.12
CA HIS A 75 12.44 -7.95 0.24
C HIS A 75 11.93 -7.40 -1.08
N LEU A 76 12.77 -6.66 -1.82
CA LEU A 76 12.41 -6.17 -3.16
C LEU A 76 12.07 -7.31 -4.12
N GLU A 77 12.89 -8.37 -4.13
CA GLU A 77 12.62 -9.57 -4.94
C GLU A 77 11.29 -10.22 -4.58
N ASP A 78 11.02 -10.42 -3.28
CA ASP A 78 9.78 -11.03 -2.79
C ASP A 78 8.56 -10.17 -3.17
N VAL A 79 8.65 -8.84 -3.03
CA VAL A 79 7.58 -7.90 -3.43
C VAL A 79 7.32 -7.96 -4.93
N ARG A 80 8.38 -7.93 -5.75
CA ARG A 80 8.26 -8.00 -7.21
C ARG A 80 7.62 -9.31 -7.66
N ALA A 81 8.02 -10.44 -7.07
CA ALA A 81 7.44 -11.74 -7.36
C ALA A 81 5.95 -11.78 -7.03
N GLU A 82 5.54 -11.22 -5.88
CA GLU A 82 4.14 -11.18 -5.46
C GLU A 82 3.29 -10.29 -6.38
N ILE A 83 3.82 -9.13 -6.81
CA ILE A 83 3.15 -8.25 -7.79
C ILE A 83 2.86 -9.02 -9.09
N LEU A 84 3.87 -9.69 -9.64
CA LEU A 84 3.72 -10.45 -10.88
C LEU A 84 2.72 -11.61 -10.70
N ALA A 85 2.77 -12.32 -9.58
CA ALA A 85 1.84 -13.38 -9.25
C ALA A 85 0.38 -12.90 -9.12
N ALA A 86 0.16 -11.66 -8.65
CA ALA A 86 -1.17 -11.04 -8.61
C ALA A 86 -1.67 -10.69 -10.01
N VAL A 87 -0.81 -10.13 -10.84
CA VAL A 87 -1.15 -9.78 -12.24
C VAL A 87 -1.46 -11.04 -13.07
N ASP A 88 -0.69 -12.11 -12.90
CA ASP A 88 -0.96 -13.41 -13.55
C ASP A 88 -2.32 -14.00 -13.17
N ARG A 89 -2.85 -13.64 -11.99
CA ARG A 89 -4.21 -13.98 -11.53
C ARG A 89 -5.27 -12.99 -12.02
N GLY A 90 -4.91 -12.01 -12.86
CA GLY A 90 -5.81 -10.98 -13.39
C GLY A 90 -6.18 -9.88 -12.38
N MET A 91 -5.42 -9.73 -11.29
CA MET A 91 -5.66 -8.70 -10.28
C MET A 91 -4.92 -7.41 -10.63
N LYS A 92 -5.54 -6.27 -10.34
CA LYS A 92 -4.86 -4.97 -10.26
C LYS A 92 -4.13 -4.88 -8.91
N VAL A 93 -2.93 -4.30 -8.93
CA VAL A 93 -2.08 -4.21 -7.74
C VAL A 93 -1.92 -2.77 -7.31
N ASN A 94 -2.19 -2.51 -6.04
CA ASN A 94 -1.72 -1.34 -5.30
C ASN A 94 -0.70 -1.81 -4.26
N LEU A 95 0.27 -0.99 -3.92
CA LEU A 95 1.34 -1.36 -3.00
C LEU A 95 1.44 -0.39 -1.84
N TYR A 96 1.20 -0.87 -0.62
CA TYR A 96 1.50 -0.15 0.61
C TYR A 96 2.98 -0.27 0.94
N LEU A 97 3.59 0.85 1.31
CA LEU A 97 4.93 0.93 1.90
C LEU A 97 4.77 1.16 3.41
N GLU A 98 4.38 0.11 4.16
CA GLU A 98 4.10 0.22 5.60
C GLU A 98 5.29 0.82 6.36
N ASP A 99 5.02 1.77 7.26
CA ASP A 99 6.02 2.56 7.98
C ASP A 99 6.84 3.51 7.09
N TRP A 100 6.26 3.93 5.95
CA TRP A 100 6.89 4.85 5.00
C TRP A 100 7.37 6.15 5.65
N SER A 101 6.61 6.74 6.56
CA SER A 101 6.98 7.98 7.25
C SER A 101 8.29 7.86 8.03
N ASN A 102 8.47 6.76 8.77
CA ASN A 102 9.75 6.47 9.42
C ASN A 102 10.84 6.08 8.42
N GLY A 103 10.48 5.44 7.31
CA GLY A 103 11.37 5.20 6.18
C GLY A 103 12.00 6.49 5.68
N MET A 104 11.17 7.48 5.33
CA MET A 104 11.64 8.79 4.84
C MET A 104 12.45 9.57 5.87
N ARG A 105 12.13 9.44 7.15
CA ARG A 105 12.88 10.11 8.23
C ARG A 105 14.23 9.47 8.53
N ARG A 106 14.36 8.15 8.44
CA ARG A 106 15.50 7.41 9.02
C ARG A 106 16.28 6.54 8.03
N SER A 107 15.69 6.20 6.91
CA SER A 107 16.26 5.34 5.87
C SER A 107 15.70 5.70 4.48
N PRO A 108 15.80 6.97 4.04
CA PRO A 108 15.25 7.38 2.74
C PRO A 108 15.91 6.64 1.57
N ASP A 109 17.16 6.24 1.70
CA ASP A 109 17.88 5.39 0.75
C ASP A 109 17.14 4.05 0.51
N TYR A 110 16.58 3.45 1.56
CA TYR A 110 15.78 2.24 1.45
C TYR A 110 14.46 2.48 0.70
N VAL A 111 13.75 3.57 1.02
CA VAL A 111 12.49 3.93 0.34
C VAL A 111 12.73 4.15 -1.15
N TYR A 112 13.77 4.92 -1.49
CA TYR A 112 14.14 5.16 -2.88
C TYR A 112 14.57 3.89 -3.61
N ALA A 113 15.35 3.02 -2.97
CA ALA A 113 15.76 1.74 -3.57
C ALA A 113 14.55 0.84 -3.87
N MET A 114 13.55 0.81 -2.99
CA MET A 114 12.30 0.08 -3.23
C MET A 114 11.53 0.68 -4.41
N LEU A 115 11.37 2.00 -4.48
CA LEU A 115 10.67 2.67 -5.58
C LEU A 115 11.44 2.54 -6.90
N ASP A 116 12.76 2.73 -6.91
CA ASP A 116 13.61 2.56 -8.10
C ASP A 116 13.49 1.12 -8.66
N GLY A 117 13.49 0.12 -7.76
CA GLY A 117 13.37 -1.29 -8.14
C GLY A 117 11.96 -1.74 -8.54
N LEU A 118 10.93 -0.91 -8.32
CA LEU A 118 9.54 -1.20 -8.64
C LEU A 118 8.91 -0.20 -9.62
N ALA A 119 9.68 0.77 -10.11
CA ALA A 119 9.15 1.83 -10.99
C ALA A 119 8.59 1.30 -12.33
N ASP A 120 9.11 0.17 -12.81
CA ASP A 120 8.66 -0.52 -14.02
C ASP A 120 7.66 -1.66 -13.74
N ALA A 121 7.35 -1.92 -12.47
CA ALA A 121 6.42 -2.97 -12.08
C ALA A 121 4.96 -2.53 -12.33
N PRO A 122 4.04 -3.47 -12.63
CA PRO A 122 2.64 -3.17 -12.89
C PRO A 122 1.86 -2.83 -11.61
N VAL A 123 2.28 -1.78 -10.92
CA VAL A 123 1.65 -1.21 -9.72
C VAL A 123 0.81 -0.02 -10.13
N SER A 124 -0.48 -0.04 -9.78
CA SER A 124 -1.40 1.05 -10.11
C SER A 124 -1.20 2.26 -9.22
N ARG A 125 -0.95 2.03 -7.93
CA ARG A 125 -0.77 3.09 -6.92
C ARG A 125 0.22 2.64 -5.84
N PHE A 126 1.12 3.54 -5.47
CA PHE A 126 1.97 3.40 -4.30
C PHE A 126 1.35 4.16 -3.12
N MET A 127 1.08 3.46 -2.05
CA MET A 127 0.42 4.00 -0.87
C MET A 127 1.46 4.27 0.21
N CYS A 128 1.55 5.53 0.63
CA CYS A 128 2.54 6.04 1.57
C CYS A 128 1.90 6.30 2.94
N PRO A 129 1.87 5.29 3.85
CA PRO A 129 1.23 5.47 5.14
C PRO A 129 2.14 6.13 6.17
N ASP A 130 1.58 7.10 6.88
CA ASP A 130 2.06 7.50 8.17
C ASP A 130 1.50 6.55 9.24
N THR A 131 2.10 5.35 9.29
CA THR A 131 1.58 4.20 10.04
C THR A 131 1.46 4.45 11.55
N LEU A 132 2.31 5.30 12.11
CA LEU A 132 2.31 5.64 13.52
C LEU A 132 1.81 7.07 13.79
N GLY A 133 1.28 7.76 12.78
CA GLY A 133 0.77 9.12 12.91
C GLY A 133 1.81 10.13 13.42
N VAL A 134 3.08 9.96 13.03
CA VAL A 134 4.21 10.72 13.61
C VAL A 134 4.65 11.92 12.78
N LEU A 135 4.11 12.10 11.59
CA LEU A 135 4.44 13.24 10.72
C LEU A 135 3.77 14.52 11.21
N ASP A 136 4.42 15.63 10.94
CA ASP A 136 3.80 16.95 10.91
C ASP A 136 3.56 17.41 9.45
N PRO A 137 2.78 18.49 9.22
CA PRO A 137 2.48 18.96 7.87
C PRO A 137 3.71 19.39 7.05
N TYR A 138 4.78 19.87 7.70
CA TYR A 138 6.00 20.30 7.01
C TYR A 138 6.80 19.12 6.48
N ASP A 139 7.02 18.10 7.32
CA ASP A 139 7.66 16.84 6.91
C ASP A 139 6.82 16.15 5.85
N THR A 140 5.49 16.11 6.02
CA THR A 140 4.57 15.48 5.05
C THR A 140 4.69 16.16 3.69
N GLU A 141 4.60 17.50 3.64
CA GLU A 141 4.72 18.24 2.38
C GLU A 141 6.07 18.00 1.71
N ARG A 142 7.16 18.06 2.47
CA ARG A 142 8.51 17.83 1.99
C ARG A 142 8.68 16.43 1.39
N PHE A 143 8.33 15.37 2.14
CA PHE A 143 8.50 13.99 1.68
C PHE A 143 7.62 13.65 0.49
N CYS A 144 6.37 14.15 0.47
CA CYS A 144 5.47 13.94 -0.66
C CYS A 144 5.99 14.65 -1.91
N ARG A 145 6.48 15.87 -1.79
CA ARG A 145 7.07 16.63 -2.90
C ARG A 145 8.30 15.93 -3.47
N ASP A 146 9.20 15.46 -2.60
CA ASP A 146 10.40 14.72 -3.01
C ASP A 146 10.03 13.48 -3.87
N LEU A 147 8.97 12.76 -3.51
CA LEU A 147 8.51 11.60 -4.28
C LEU A 147 7.91 11.99 -5.63
N VAL A 148 7.04 13.00 -5.66
CA VAL A 148 6.39 13.45 -6.90
C VAL A 148 7.40 14.01 -7.89
N GLU A 149 8.39 14.77 -7.42
CA GLU A 149 9.46 15.32 -8.26
C GLU A 149 10.38 14.23 -8.80
N ARG A 150 10.73 13.25 -7.96
CA ARG A 150 11.62 12.15 -8.35
C ARG A 150 10.93 11.11 -9.25
N TYR A 151 9.65 10.85 -9.04
CA TYR A 151 8.90 9.81 -9.75
C TYR A 151 7.62 10.37 -10.38
N PRO A 152 7.71 11.27 -11.36
CA PRO A 152 6.55 11.97 -11.92
C PRO A 152 5.58 11.07 -12.70
N SER A 153 5.99 9.84 -13.02
CA SER A 153 5.15 8.84 -13.69
C SER A 153 4.43 7.90 -12.73
N LEU A 154 4.76 7.92 -11.44
CA LEU A 154 4.15 7.03 -10.45
C LEU A 154 2.96 7.73 -9.78
N HIS A 155 1.95 6.93 -9.43
CA HIS A 155 0.78 7.39 -8.70
C HIS A 155 0.99 7.16 -7.21
N PHE A 156 0.90 8.22 -6.40
CA PHE A 156 1.06 8.16 -4.95
C PHE A 156 -0.23 8.52 -4.23
N ASP A 157 -0.62 7.70 -3.24
CA ASP A 157 -1.71 7.97 -2.31
C ASP A 157 -1.16 8.13 -0.89
N PHE A 158 -1.75 9.05 -0.12
CA PHE A 158 -1.39 9.26 1.29
C PHE A 158 -2.40 8.60 2.22
N HIS A 159 -1.90 7.93 3.26
CA HIS A 159 -2.70 7.30 4.31
C HIS A 159 -2.22 7.76 5.68
N ALA A 160 -3.01 8.56 6.37
CA ALA A 160 -2.65 9.13 7.66
C ALA A 160 -3.34 8.41 8.82
N HIS A 161 -2.54 7.99 9.83
CA HIS A 161 -3.06 7.73 11.17
C HIS A 161 -3.14 9.03 11.98
N ASN A 162 -3.95 9.03 13.06
CA ASN A 162 -4.30 10.26 13.78
C ASN A 162 -3.80 10.29 15.23
N ASP A 163 -2.67 9.65 15.52
CA ASP A 163 -2.15 9.49 16.87
C ASP A 163 -1.79 10.83 17.53
N TYR A 164 -1.39 11.83 16.75
CA TYR A 164 -1.11 13.21 17.22
C TYR A 164 -2.15 14.24 16.77
N ASP A 165 -3.36 13.80 16.35
CA ASP A 165 -4.43 14.65 15.84
C ASP A 165 -4.05 15.50 14.60
N LEU A 166 -3.07 15.04 13.81
CA LEU A 166 -2.57 15.74 12.64
C LEU A 166 -2.99 15.10 11.30
N ALA A 167 -3.78 14.03 11.29
CA ALA A 167 -4.12 13.30 10.07
C ALA A 167 -4.74 14.20 8.99
N VAL A 168 -5.68 15.07 9.35
CA VAL A 168 -6.33 16.00 8.40
C VAL A 168 -5.32 17.02 7.86
N ALA A 169 -4.49 17.59 8.72
CA ALA A 169 -3.48 18.59 8.33
C ALA A 169 -2.42 17.96 7.41
N ASN A 170 -1.95 16.76 7.74
CA ASN A 170 -1.00 15.99 6.95
C ASN A 170 -1.59 15.58 5.60
N THR A 171 -2.84 15.13 5.57
CA THR A 171 -3.56 14.81 4.33
C THR A 171 -3.64 16.03 3.41
N ALA A 172 -4.01 17.20 3.95
CA ALA A 172 -4.03 18.45 3.18
C ALA A 172 -2.64 18.85 2.66
N ALA A 173 -1.58 18.62 3.45
CA ALA A 173 -0.20 18.87 3.04
C ALA A 173 0.23 17.92 1.89
N ALA A 174 -0.10 16.64 1.97
CA ALA A 174 0.19 15.66 0.92
C ALA A 174 -0.50 16.03 -0.42
N VAL A 175 -1.77 16.45 -0.38
CA VAL A 175 -2.49 16.90 -1.58
C VAL A 175 -1.84 18.16 -2.18
N ARG A 176 -1.46 19.15 -1.35
CA ARG A 176 -0.73 20.35 -1.85
C ARG A 176 0.62 20.01 -2.46
N ALA A 177 1.28 18.98 -1.95
CA ALA A 177 2.56 18.49 -2.50
C ALA A 177 2.42 17.73 -3.82
N GLY A 178 1.19 17.42 -4.26
CA GLY A 178 0.92 16.77 -5.54
C GLY A 178 0.60 15.27 -5.45
N PHE A 179 0.33 14.72 -4.28
CA PHE A 179 -0.18 13.35 -4.15
C PHE A 179 -1.56 13.24 -4.80
N HIS A 180 -1.82 12.12 -5.46
CA HIS A 180 -2.95 11.91 -6.34
C HIS A 180 -4.21 11.44 -5.60
N GLY A 181 -4.04 10.73 -4.49
CA GLY A 181 -5.13 10.18 -3.71
C GLY A 181 -4.90 10.26 -2.21
N VAL A 182 -5.98 10.11 -1.45
CA VAL A 182 -5.98 10.08 0.01
C VAL A 182 -6.90 8.99 0.51
N HIS A 183 -6.53 8.40 1.66
CA HIS A 183 -7.37 7.40 2.31
C HIS A 183 -8.09 8.02 3.49
N VAL A 184 -9.38 7.70 3.62
CA VAL A 184 -10.25 8.18 4.70
C VAL A 184 -11.07 7.04 5.27
N THR A 185 -11.58 7.24 6.49
CA THR A 185 -12.57 6.34 7.09
C THR A 185 -13.97 6.95 7.02
N VAL A 186 -14.97 6.10 6.86
CA VAL A 186 -16.39 6.46 6.95
C VAL A 186 -16.94 5.81 8.20
N ASN A 187 -17.41 6.62 9.14
CA ASN A 187 -18.01 6.17 10.41
C ASN A 187 -19.52 6.01 10.29
#